data_1958d0da257af34c53109d95570b856b
#
_entry.id   1958d0da257af34c53109d95570b856b
#
_cell.length_a   1.000
_cell.length_b   1.000
_cell.length_c   1.000
_cell.angle_alpha   90.00
_cell.angle_beta   90.00
_cell.angle_gamma   90.00
#
_symmetry.space_group_name_H-M   'P 1'
#
loop_
_entity.id
_entity.type
_entity.pdbx_description
1 polymer ?
#
loop_
_entity_poly.entity_id
_entity_poly.type
_entity_poly.pdbx_seq_one_letter_code
_entity_poly.pdbx_strand_id
1 'polypeptide(L)' 'MDPRRIELNRRHSREMSALFAQFHDAHPDIESEVDDAQMTPEQDAEWTAFSAALLARHQAERAALADVIEAEQKNTGR' A
#
# COMPACT_ATOMS: atom_id res chain seq x y z
N MET A 1 16.49 -3.41 11.01
CA MET A 1 15.62 -2.55 10.17
C MET A 1 15.24 -1.31 10.97
N ASP A 2 15.21 -0.18 10.33
CA ASP A 2 14.83 1.09 10.97
C ASP A 2 13.39 1.02 11.46
N PRO A 3 13.11 1.37 12.74
CA PRO A 3 11.74 1.34 13.27
C PRO A 3 10.74 2.18 12.46
N ARG A 4 11.21 3.25 11.83
CA ARG A 4 10.34 4.10 11.00
C ARG A 4 9.82 3.36 9.77
N ARG A 5 10.61 2.45 9.21
CA ARG A 5 10.17 1.62 8.08
C ARG A 5 9.10 0.63 8.52
N ILE A 6 9.27 0.05 9.70
CA ILE A 6 8.28 -0.88 10.26
C ILE A 6 6.96 -0.15 10.49
N GLU A 7 7.02 1.02 11.09
CA GLU A 7 5.84 1.83 11.38
C GLU A 7 5.13 2.26 10.09
N LEU A 8 5.88 2.68 9.09
CA LEU A 8 5.33 3.07 7.80
C LEU A 8 4.64 1.89 7.12
N ASN A 9 5.28 0.72 7.13
CA ASN A 9 4.69 -0.48 6.52
C ASN A 9 3.40 -0.90 7.25
N ARG A 10 3.35 -0.78 8.56
CA ARG A 10 2.14 -1.06 9.33
C ARG A 10 1.01 -0.11 8.94
N ARG A 11 1.31 1.18 8.81
CA ARG A 11 0.33 2.17 8.39
C ARG A 11 -0.17 1.85 6.98
N HIS A 12 0.74 1.53 6.05
CA HIS A 12 0.38 1.18 4.69
C HIS A 12 -0.51 -0.06 4.65
N SER A 13 -0.21 -1.07 5.46
CA SER A 13 -1.03 -2.28 5.53
C SER A 13 -2.45 -1.97 6.01
N ARG A 14 -2.58 -1.11 7.02
CA ARG A 14 -3.89 -0.71 7.52
C ARG A 14 -4.68 0.08 6.47
N GLU A 15 -3.99 0.98 5.76
CA GLU A 15 -4.60 1.77 4.70
C GLU A 15 -5.07 0.90 3.54
N MET A 16 -4.26 -0.09 3.15
CA MET A 16 -4.63 -1.03 2.09
C MET A 16 -5.81 -1.90 2.50
N SER A 17 -5.85 -2.35 3.75
CA SER A 17 -6.98 -3.14 4.26
C SER A 17 -8.26 -2.32 4.27
N ALA A 18 -8.18 -1.06 4.67
CA ALA A 18 -9.33 -0.17 4.67
C ALA A 18 -9.82 0.11 3.24
N LEU A 19 -8.88 0.30 2.32
CA LEU A 19 -9.22 0.53 0.92
C LEU A 19 -9.89 -0.71 0.31
N PHE A 20 -9.38 -1.90 0.62
CA PHE A 20 -9.97 -3.13 0.14
C PHE A 20 -11.40 -3.29 0.66
N ALA A 21 -11.65 -2.95 1.92
CA ALA A 21 -12.99 -2.98 2.49
C ALA A 21 -13.94 -2.03 1.76
N GLN A 22 -13.45 -0.82 1.43
CA GLN A 22 -14.24 0.14 0.65
C GLN A 22 -14.55 -0.38 -0.75
N PHE A 23 -13.57 -0.99 -1.39
CA PHE A 23 -13.75 -1.59 -2.71
C PHE A 23 -14.78 -2.71 -2.66
N HIS A 24 -14.70 -3.55 -1.65
CA HIS A 24 -15.63 -4.66 -1.45
C HIS A 24 -17.06 -4.15 -1.25
N ASP A 25 -17.22 -3.06 -0.48
CA ASP A 25 -18.54 -2.44 -0.27
C ASP A 25 -19.12 -1.88 -1.57
N ALA A 26 -18.26 -1.33 -2.43
CA ALA A 26 -18.68 -0.81 -3.73
C ALA A 26 -18.95 -1.93 -4.75
N HIS A 27 -18.40 -3.12 -4.54
CA HIS A 27 -18.55 -4.27 -5.43
C HIS A 27 -19.01 -5.50 -4.65
N PRO A 28 -20.29 -5.54 -4.21
CA PRO A 28 -20.78 -6.62 -3.36
C PRO A 28 -20.83 -7.98 -4.04
N ASP A 29 -20.64 -8.04 -5.36
CA ASP A 29 -20.51 -9.27 -6.12
C ASP A 29 -19.16 -9.98 -5.89
N ILE A 30 -18.19 -9.29 -5.29
CA ILE A 30 -16.92 -9.89 -4.94
C ILE A 30 -17.01 -10.37 -3.49
N GLU A 31 -16.90 -11.67 -3.29
CA GLU A 31 -16.94 -12.25 -1.95
C GLU A 31 -15.61 -12.00 -1.24
N SER A 32 -15.71 -11.70 0.06
CA SER A 32 -14.54 -11.38 0.87
C SER A 32 -13.56 -12.56 1.02
N GLU A 33 -14.03 -13.76 0.77
CA GLU A 33 -13.23 -14.99 0.85
C GLU A 33 -12.59 -15.37 -0.48
N VAL A 34 -12.89 -14.64 -1.55
CA VAL A 34 -12.33 -14.89 -2.88
C VAL A 34 -10.91 -14.33 -2.89
N ASP A 35 -9.93 -15.17 -3.17
CA ASP A 35 -8.57 -14.69 -3.32
C ASP A 35 -8.38 -14.03 -4.71
N ASP A 36 -7.26 -13.34 -4.90
CA ASP A 36 -7.00 -12.55 -6.10
C ASP A 36 -7.04 -13.41 -7.38
N ALA A 37 -6.69 -14.68 -7.26
CA ALA A 37 -6.68 -15.58 -8.41
C ALA A 37 -8.09 -15.89 -8.93
N GLN A 38 -9.11 -15.62 -8.11
CA GLN A 38 -10.50 -15.87 -8.48
C GLN A 38 -11.21 -14.63 -9.01
N MET A 39 -10.54 -13.48 -8.98
CA MET A 39 -11.10 -12.26 -9.54
C MET A 39 -11.10 -12.33 -11.06
N THR A 40 -12.17 -11.82 -11.66
CA THR A 40 -12.21 -11.69 -13.12
C THR A 40 -11.23 -10.60 -13.56
N PRO A 41 -10.77 -10.63 -14.84
CA PRO A 41 -9.91 -9.55 -15.34
C PRO A 41 -10.52 -8.17 -15.19
N GLU A 42 -11.84 -8.06 -15.29
CA GLU A 42 -12.55 -6.79 -15.12
C GLU A 42 -12.49 -6.31 -13.67
N GLN A 43 -12.69 -7.21 -12.72
CA GLN A 43 -12.60 -6.91 -11.29
C GLN A 43 -11.19 -6.51 -10.90
N ASP A 44 -10.20 -7.23 -11.44
CA ASP A 44 -8.80 -6.91 -11.19
C ASP A 44 -8.43 -5.53 -11.74
N ALA A 45 -8.90 -5.18 -12.92
CA ALA A 45 -8.68 -3.87 -13.51
C ALA A 45 -9.32 -2.76 -12.66
N GLU A 46 -10.53 -2.98 -12.16
CA GLU A 46 -11.22 -2.03 -11.29
C GLU A 46 -10.46 -1.84 -9.97
N TRP A 47 -10.00 -2.93 -9.37
CA TRP A 47 -9.20 -2.86 -8.15
C TRP A 47 -7.89 -2.11 -8.38
N THR A 48 -7.22 -2.38 -9.49
CA THR A 48 -5.97 -1.72 -9.86
C THR A 48 -6.19 -0.21 -9.99
N ALA A 49 -7.25 0.20 -10.69
CA ALA A 49 -7.58 1.61 -10.84
C ALA A 49 -7.96 2.26 -9.50
N PHE A 50 -8.75 1.56 -8.69
CA PHE A 50 -9.20 2.07 -7.40
C PHE A 50 -8.05 2.28 -6.42
N SER A 51 -7.07 1.39 -6.44
CA SER A 51 -5.92 1.45 -5.52
C SER A 51 -4.74 2.26 -6.04
N ALA A 52 -4.75 2.69 -7.29
CA ALA A 52 -3.59 3.32 -7.94
C ALA A 52 -3.10 4.57 -7.20
N ALA A 53 -4.01 5.45 -6.78
CA ALA A 53 -3.64 6.67 -6.08
C ALA A 53 -2.98 6.38 -4.73
N LEU A 54 -3.52 5.41 -3.98
CA LEU A 54 -2.97 5.03 -2.69
C LEU A 54 -1.60 4.39 -2.84
N LEU A 55 -1.43 3.51 -3.82
CA LEU A 55 -0.15 2.87 -4.09
C LEU A 55 0.92 3.89 -4.50
N ALA A 56 0.55 4.88 -5.32
CA ALA A 56 1.46 5.95 -5.71
C ALA A 56 1.89 6.77 -4.48
N ARG A 57 0.95 7.07 -3.58
CA ARG A 57 1.26 7.79 -2.34
C ARG A 57 2.20 6.97 -1.46
N HIS A 58 1.94 5.66 -1.33
CA HIS A 58 2.79 4.77 -0.55
C HIS A 58 4.22 4.72 -1.09
N GLN A 59 4.37 4.66 -2.42
CA GLN A 59 5.69 4.68 -3.03
C GLN A 59 6.42 5.99 -2.77
N ALA A 60 5.73 7.11 -2.87
CA ALA A 60 6.31 8.43 -2.57
C ALA A 60 6.74 8.53 -1.11
N GLU A 61 5.94 8.02 -0.18
CA GLU A 61 6.27 8.03 1.24
C GLU A 61 7.48 7.15 1.55
N ARG A 62 7.57 5.98 0.92
CA ARG A 62 8.73 5.10 1.08
C ARG A 62 10.00 5.75 0.54
N ALA A 63 9.91 6.39 -0.61
CA ALA A 63 11.06 7.08 -1.21
C ALA A 63 11.52 8.24 -0.34
N ALA A 64 10.59 9.04 0.18
CA ALA A 64 10.89 10.14 1.07
C ALA A 64 11.58 9.66 2.35
N LEU A 65 11.09 8.58 2.94
CA LEU A 65 11.70 8.01 4.15
C LEU A 65 13.10 7.46 3.85
N ALA A 66 13.27 6.80 2.71
CA ALA A 66 14.58 6.28 2.31
C ALA A 66 15.59 7.41 2.16
N ASP A 67 15.18 8.54 1.59
CA ASP A 67 16.04 9.72 1.45
C ASP A 67 16.45 10.30 2.81
N VAL A 68 15.52 10.36 3.75
CA VAL A 68 15.79 10.84 5.12
C VAL A 68 16.80 9.93 5.81
N ILE A 69 16.59 8.62 5.74
CA ILE A 69 17.48 7.64 6.37
C ILE A 69 18.88 7.72 5.75
N GLU A 70 18.97 7.81 4.43
CA GLU A 70 20.24 7.93 3.73
C GLU A 70 20.99 9.19 4.14
N ALA A 71 20.29 10.33 4.24
CA ALA A 71 20.89 11.58 4.67
C ALA A 71 21.43 11.48 6.10
N GLU A 72 20.70 10.82 7.00
CA GLU A 72 21.15 10.60 8.37
C GLU A 72 22.39 9.71 8.43
N GLN A 73 22.42 8.66 7.61
CA GLN A 73 23.58 7.77 7.55
C GLN A 73 24.83 8.49 7.06
N LYS A 74 24.68 9.37 6.08
CA LYS A 74 25.80 10.19 5.58
C LYS A 74 26.33 11.13 6.64
N ASN A 75 25.45 11.68 7.48
CA ASN A 75 25.83 12.59 8.55
C ASN A 75 26.51 11.87 9.72
N THR A 76 26.16 10.60 9.96
CA THR A 76 26.71 9.83 11.08
C THR A 76 27.88 8.94 10.68
N GLY A 77 28.11 8.77 9.39
CA GLY A 77 29.16 7.89 8.86
C GLY A 77 30.56 8.48 8.85
N ARG A 78 30.86 9.43 9.71
CA ARG A 78 32.18 10.10 9.77
C ARG A 78 33.00 9.65 10.94
#